data_f2f3f6a80420355463c930f309cea383
#
_entry.id   f2f3f6a80420355463c930f309cea383
#
_cell.length_a   1.000
_cell.length_b   1.000
_cell.length_c   1.000
_cell.angle_alpha   90.00
_cell.angle_beta   90.00
_cell.angle_gamma   90.00
#
_symmetry.space_group_name_H-M   'P 1'
#
loop_
_entity.id
_entity.type
_entity.pdbx_description
1 polymer ?
#
loop_
_entity_poly.entity_id
_entity_poly.type
_entity_poly.pdbx_seq_one_letter_code
_entity_poly.pdbx_strand_id
1 'polypeptide(L)'
;MKLSTKGQYGVRAMYDLAQLYGGAPQSVKCIAERQGIPEAYLEQLIAPLRKAGLVLSIRGAQGGYILAKEPAAISVGAILRA
;
A
#
# COMPACT_ATOMS: atom_id res chain seq x y z
N MET A 1 -10.81 -18.50 6.05
CA MET A 1 -10.38 -17.49 7.06
C MET A 1 -10.93 -16.13 6.70
N LYS A 2 -11.44 -15.42 7.68
CA LYS A 2 -12.03 -14.11 7.46
C LYS A 2 -11.04 -13.03 7.83
N LEU A 3 -10.68 -12.18 6.85
CA LEU A 3 -9.80 -11.06 7.10
C LEU A 3 -10.56 -9.91 7.75
N SER A 4 -9.90 -9.16 8.63
CA SER A 4 -10.46 -7.93 9.18
C SER A 4 -10.58 -6.89 8.05
N THR A 5 -11.38 -5.85 8.29
CA THR A 5 -11.50 -4.74 7.34
C THR A 5 -10.13 -4.11 7.06
N LYS A 6 -9.35 -3.90 8.12
CA LYS A 6 -7.99 -3.39 7.98
C LYS A 6 -7.12 -4.29 7.11
N GLY A 7 -7.19 -5.61 7.33
CA GLY A 7 -6.43 -6.57 6.55
C GLY A 7 -6.84 -6.58 5.09
N GLN A 8 -8.15 -6.56 4.83
CA GLN A 8 -8.65 -6.54 3.45
C GLN A 8 -8.18 -5.30 2.69
N TYR A 9 -8.31 -4.13 3.30
CA TYR A 9 -7.90 -2.89 2.66
C TYR A 9 -6.38 -2.80 2.52
N GLY A 10 -5.64 -3.32 3.50
CA GLY A 10 -4.19 -3.38 3.40
C GLY A 10 -3.71 -4.21 2.22
N VAL A 11 -4.32 -5.38 2.04
CA VAL A 11 -4.00 -6.26 0.90
C VAL A 11 -4.36 -5.57 -0.42
N ARG A 12 -5.52 -4.90 -0.49
CA ARG A 12 -5.93 -4.20 -1.71
C ARG A 12 -4.99 -3.06 -2.06
N ALA A 13 -4.54 -2.30 -1.07
CA ALA A 13 -3.59 -1.22 -1.29
C ALA A 13 -2.26 -1.75 -1.80
N MET A 14 -1.77 -2.83 -1.21
CA MET A 14 -0.51 -3.46 -1.63
C MET A 14 -0.63 -4.06 -3.03
N TYR A 15 -1.79 -4.65 -3.36
CA TYR A 15 -2.05 -5.17 -4.70
C TYR A 15 -2.00 -4.05 -5.74
N ASP A 16 -2.60 -2.90 -5.42
CA ASP A 16 -2.58 -1.73 -6.30
C ASP A 16 -1.13 -1.31 -6.60
N LEU A 17 -0.32 -1.19 -5.55
CA LEU A 17 1.08 -0.82 -5.72
C LEU A 17 1.89 -1.90 -6.45
N ALA A 18 1.54 -3.17 -6.27
CA ALA A 18 2.23 -4.28 -6.92
C ALA A 18 2.05 -4.23 -8.44
N GLN A 19 0.85 -3.87 -8.90
CA GLN A 19 0.58 -3.77 -10.34
C GLN A 19 1.37 -2.64 -10.99
N LEU A 20 1.76 -1.64 -10.22
CA LEU A 20 2.48 -0.48 -10.72
C LEU A 20 3.96 -0.50 -10.31
N TYR A 21 4.44 -1.66 -9.86
CA TYR A 21 5.82 -1.81 -9.44
C TYR A 21 6.77 -1.49 -10.59
N GLY A 22 7.79 -0.70 -10.29
CA GLY A 22 8.75 -0.25 -11.29
C GLY A 22 8.34 1.02 -12.03
N GLY A 23 7.10 1.47 -11.81
CA GLY A 23 6.61 2.72 -12.39
C GLY A 23 6.69 3.88 -11.42
N ALA A 24 5.96 4.94 -11.72
CA ALA A 24 5.96 6.16 -10.91
C ALA A 24 5.32 5.92 -9.54
N PRO A 25 5.75 6.68 -8.51
CA PRO A 25 5.09 6.63 -7.22
C PRO A 25 3.60 6.98 -7.33
N GLN A 26 2.80 6.42 -6.44
CA GLN A 26 1.35 6.59 -6.44
C GLN A 26 0.91 7.37 -5.21
N SER A 27 0.13 8.42 -5.40
CA SER A 27 -0.41 9.19 -4.28
C SER A 27 -1.48 8.38 -3.56
N VAL A 28 -1.68 8.70 -2.26
CA VAL A 28 -2.76 8.10 -1.48
C VAL A 28 -4.11 8.33 -2.17
N LYS A 29 -4.32 9.54 -2.69
CA LYS A 29 -5.57 9.88 -3.38
C LYS A 29 -5.84 8.93 -4.56
N CYS A 30 -4.83 8.70 -5.39
CA CYS A 30 -4.98 7.83 -6.55
C CYS A 30 -5.25 6.37 -6.15
N ILE A 31 -4.52 5.87 -5.16
CA ILE A 31 -4.74 4.51 -4.67
C ILE A 31 -6.14 4.38 -4.10
N ALA A 32 -6.56 5.35 -3.29
CA ALA A 32 -7.87 5.35 -2.66
C ALA A 32 -8.98 5.33 -3.71
N GLU A 33 -8.86 6.16 -4.73
CA GLU A 33 -9.86 6.21 -5.82
C GLU A 33 -9.94 4.88 -6.57
N ARG A 34 -8.80 4.31 -6.95
CA ARG A 34 -8.80 3.05 -7.70
C ARG A 34 -9.36 1.89 -6.89
N GLN A 35 -9.06 1.85 -5.59
CA GLN A 35 -9.47 0.74 -4.74
C GLN A 35 -10.76 0.98 -3.97
N GLY A 36 -11.36 2.15 -4.11
CA GLY A 36 -12.59 2.46 -3.40
C GLY A 36 -12.41 2.49 -1.89
N ILE A 37 -11.27 2.98 -1.42
CA ILE A 37 -10.95 3.08 0.01
C ILE A 37 -11.03 4.56 0.42
N PRO A 38 -11.66 4.88 1.57
CA PRO A 38 -11.64 6.27 2.04
C PRO A 38 -10.20 6.75 2.23
N GLU A 39 -9.88 7.91 1.71
CA GLU A 39 -8.50 8.41 1.70
C GLU A 39 -7.90 8.52 3.10
N ALA A 40 -8.66 9.06 4.05
CA ALA A 40 -8.19 9.21 5.43
C ALA A 40 -7.87 7.85 6.07
N TYR A 41 -8.68 6.84 5.76
CA TYR A 41 -8.45 5.49 6.28
C TYR A 41 -7.21 4.87 5.63
N LEU A 42 -7.04 5.08 4.33
CA LEU A 42 -5.86 4.57 3.63
C LEU A 42 -4.57 5.17 4.19
N GLU A 43 -4.58 6.46 4.55
CA GLU A 43 -3.42 7.09 5.18
C GLU A 43 -3.04 6.38 6.48
N GLN A 44 -4.03 5.95 7.27
CA GLN A 44 -3.78 5.21 8.49
C GLN A 44 -3.23 3.82 8.23
N LEU A 45 -3.58 3.21 7.09
CA LEU A 45 -3.06 1.89 6.72
C LEU A 45 -1.63 1.96 6.20
N ILE A 46 -1.31 3.01 5.46
CA ILE A 46 0.00 3.16 4.83
C ILE A 46 1.10 3.29 5.89
N ALA A 47 0.84 3.99 7.01
CA ALA A 47 1.84 4.20 8.03
C ALA A 47 2.42 2.89 8.60
N PRO A 48 1.59 1.92 9.04
CA PRO A 48 2.13 0.63 9.48
C PRO A 48 2.86 -0.14 8.39
N LEU A 49 2.37 -0.08 7.14
CA LEU A 49 3.02 -0.77 6.03
C LEU A 49 4.41 -0.21 5.76
N ARG A 50 4.54 1.12 5.83
CA ARG A 50 5.84 1.78 5.68
C ARG A 50 6.77 1.40 6.84
N LYS A 51 6.26 1.39 8.05
CA LYS A 51 7.02 1.03 9.25
C LYS A 51 7.53 -0.40 9.18
N ALA A 52 6.73 -1.30 8.60
CA ALA A 52 7.11 -2.70 8.42
C ALA A 52 8.09 -2.90 7.25
N GLY A 53 8.45 -1.85 6.52
CA GLY A 53 9.40 -1.94 5.42
C GLY A 53 8.82 -2.49 4.13
N LEU A 54 7.50 -2.47 3.99
CA LEU A 54 6.81 -2.98 2.80
C LEU A 54 6.56 -1.90 1.76
N VAL A 55 6.52 -0.64 2.19
CA VAL A 55 6.22 0.52 1.36
C VAL A 55 7.24 1.62 1.63
N LEU A 56 7.65 2.32 0.57
CA LEU A 56 8.52 3.49 0.68
C LEU A 56 7.77 4.75 0.27
N SER A 57 8.08 5.85 0.93
CA SER A 57 7.54 7.16 0.61
C SER A 57 8.56 7.91 -0.24
N ILE A 58 8.11 8.44 -1.38
CA ILE A 58 8.94 9.24 -2.28
C ILE A 58 8.45 10.69 -2.20
N ARG A 59 9.33 11.60 -1.86
CA ARG A 59 9.00 13.02 -1.70
C ARG A 59 9.00 13.76 -3.03
N GLY A 60 8.33 14.90 -3.07
CA GLY A 60 8.32 15.82 -4.19
C GLY A 60 6.98 15.90 -4.88
N ALA A 61 6.89 16.78 -5.89
CA ALA A 61 5.64 16.99 -6.64
C ALA A 61 5.18 15.74 -7.38
N GLN A 62 6.14 14.88 -7.78
CA GLN A 62 5.86 13.60 -8.44
C GLN A 62 5.97 12.44 -7.46
N GLY A 63 5.90 12.73 -6.17
CA GLY A 63 6.08 11.73 -5.13
C GLY A 63 4.84 10.91 -4.87
N GLY A 64 4.92 10.08 -3.85
CA GLY A 64 3.86 9.15 -3.46
C GLY A 64 4.45 7.93 -2.81
N TYR A 65 3.85 6.77 -3.05
CA TYR A 65 4.28 5.52 -2.45
C TYR A 65 4.61 4.48 -3.51
N ILE A 66 5.59 3.64 -3.20
CA ILE A 66 5.97 2.49 -4.03
C ILE A 66 6.18 1.29 -3.10
N LEU A 67 6.16 0.09 -3.67
CA LEU A 67 6.57 -1.09 -2.91
C LEU A 67 8.06 -0.99 -2.61
N ALA A 68 8.45 -1.39 -1.39
CA ALA A 68 9.85 -1.41 -0.97
C ALA A 68 10.61 -2.59 -1.56
N LYS A 69 9.88 -3.62 -2.01
CA LYS A 69 10.46 -4.88 -2.52
C LYS A 69 9.64 -5.35 -3.71
N GLU A 70 10.20 -6.27 -4.49
CA GLU A 70 9.45 -6.94 -5.55
C GLU A 70 8.18 -7.57 -4.99
N PRO A 71 7.05 -7.53 -5.74
CA PRO A 71 5.81 -8.13 -5.26
C PRO A 71 5.97 -9.58 -4.80
N ALA A 72 6.76 -10.37 -5.50
CA ALA A 72 7.00 -11.77 -5.14
C ALA A 72 7.72 -11.93 -3.79
N ALA A 73 8.39 -10.89 -3.31
CA ALA A 73 9.10 -10.92 -2.02
C ALA A 73 8.22 -10.50 -0.84
N ILE A 74 6.95 -10.13 -1.10
CA ILE A 74 6.03 -9.65 -0.08
C ILE A 74 4.91 -10.67 0.08
N SER A 75 4.78 -11.26 1.26
CA SER A 75 3.71 -12.21 1.53
C SER A 75 2.48 -11.51 2.08
N VAL A 76 1.31 -12.12 1.90
CA VAL A 76 0.07 -11.65 2.51
C VAL A 76 0.23 -11.62 4.04
N GLY A 77 0.90 -12.62 4.61
CA GLY A 77 1.17 -12.67 6.04
C GLY A 77 1.94 -11.45 6.53
N ALA A 78 2.93 -10.98 5.77
CA ALA A 78 3.68 -9.78 6.13
C ALA A 78 2.78 -8.55 6.15
N ILE A 79 1.87 -8.43 5.18
CA ILE A 79 0.91 -7.33 5.12
C ILE A 79 -0.01 -7.36 6.33
N LEU A 80 -0.52 -8.53 6.68
CA LEU A 80 -1.46 -8.68 7.78
C LEU A 80 -0.82 -8.44 9.15
N ARG A 81 0.49 -8.66 9.27
CA ARG A 81 1.22 -8.40 10.51
C ARG A 81 1.64 -6.94 10.69
N ALA A 82 1.52 -6.14 9.65
CA ALA A 82 1.94 -4.74 9.68
C ALA A 82 1.09 -3.83 10.60
#